data_5aeacad4ee4c21ee286661cf0062ad0f
#
_entry.id   5aeacad4ee4c21ee286661cf0062ad0f
#
_cell.length_a   1.000
_cell.length_b   1.000
_cell.length_c   1.000
_cell.angle_alpha   90.00
_cell.angle_beta   90.00
_cell.angle_gamma   90.00
#
_symmetry.space_group_name_H-M   'P 1'
#
loop_
_entity.id
_entity.type
_entity.pdbx_description
1 polymer ?
#
loop_
_entity_poly.entity_id
_entity_poly.type
_entity_poly.pdbx_seq_one_letter_code
_entity_poly.pdbx_strand_id
1 'polypeptide(L)'
;QPFWLGVLFLFVSTSLFSQVTFPINDVATPSNGYYAFTNATIVKDAKTTLTKATLVIKNGKIESVGAVSVPKDAIVIDCGGKYIYPSFIDAYTDYGMSAVAPGGGGFRSPSQMISNTKGPYSWNQAIKSELSHAKVFEVNDSKAKDLRKLGFGTVLTHQMDGISRGTGVFVSLAKQKENLVILKEKASAHYSFNKGSSTQDYPGSLM
;
A
#
# COMPACT_ATOMS: atom_id res chain seq x y z
N GLN A 1 -2.37 -63.96 -30.77
CA GLN A 1 -1.62 -63.32 -29.68
C GLN A 1 -1.93 -61.85 -29.63
N PRO A 2 -3.13 -61.38 -29.20
CA PRO A 2 -3.40 -59.94 -29.00
C PRO A 2 -3.35 -59.53 -27.53
N PHE A 3 -2.94 -60.38 -26.60
CA PHE A 3 -3.02 -60.03 -25.16
C PHE A 3 -1.95 -59.05 -24.70
N TRP A 4 -0.82 -58.96 -25.36
CA TRP A 4 0.29 -58.09 -24.99
C TRP A 4 0.10 -56.63 -25.43
N LEU A 5 -0.68 -56.35 -26.47
CA LEU A 5 -0.98 -55.00 -26.93
C LEU A 5 -1.95 -54.26 -25.97
N GLY A 6 -2.86 -54.99 -25.33
CA GLY A 6 -3.82 -54.44 -24.38
C GLY A 6 -3.17 -53.97 -23.06
N VAL A 7 -2.13 -54.71 -22.62
CA VAL A 7 -1.39 -54.35 -21.39
C VAL A 7 -0.51 -53.13 -21.60
N LEU A 8 0.04 -52.90 -22.81
CA LEU A 8 0.85 -51.73 -23.14
C LEU A 8 0.00 -50.45 -23.14
N PHE A 9 -1.28 -50.55 -23.51
CA PHE A 9 -2.20 -49.39 -23.50
C PHE A 9 -2.67 -48.99 -22.10
N LEU A 10 -2.62 -49.89 -21.13
CA LEU A 10 -3.02 -49.60 -19.74
C LEU A 10 -1.94 -48.85 -18.97
N PHE A 11 -0.69 -48.88 -19.40
CA PHE A 11 0.41 -48.16 -18.73
C PHE A 11 0.65 -46.73 -19.21
N VAL A 12 0.02 -46.29 -20.31
CA VAL A 12 0.19 -44.95 -20.89
C VAL A 12 -0.83 -43.93 -20.33
N SER A 13 -1.85 -44.39 -19.59
CA SER A 13 -2.97 -43.54 -19.14
C SER A 13 -2.82 -42.91 -17.74
N THR A 14 -1.65 -42.95 -17.10
CA THR A 14 -1.48 -42.47 -15.71
C THR A 14 -0.83 -41.09 -15.57
N SER A 15 -0.74 -40.30 -16.64
CA SER A 15 -0.19 -38.95 -16.56
C SER A 15 -1.20 -37.89 -17.00
N LEU A 16 -2.43 -37.97 -16.49
CA LEU A 16 -3.35 -36.84 -16.53
C LEU A 16 -2.98 -35.91 -15.38
N PHE A 17 -1.99 -35.04 -15.62
CA PHE A 17 -1.84 -33.88 -14.80
C PHE A 17 -3.08 -33.02 -14.99
N SER A 18 -3.93 -32.97 -13.97
CA SER A 18 -5.02 -32.01 -13.89
C SER A 18 -4.39 -30.62 -14.00
N GLN A 19 -4.65 -29.93 -15.10
CA GLN A 19 -4.30 -28.54 -15.21
C GLN A 19 -5.09 -27.79 -14.13
N VAL A 20 -4.41 -26.98 -13.35
CA VAL A 20 -5.06 -26.04 -12.43
C VAL A 20 -5.87 -25.07 -13.28
N THR A 21 -7.17 -25.33 -13.42
CA THR A 21 -8.08 -24.65 -14.35
C THR A 21 -8.56 -23.29 -13.86
N PHE A 22 -8.26 -22.94 -12.61
CA PHE A 22 -8.62 -21.62 -12.08
C PHE A 22 -7.37 -20.96 -11.52
N PRO A 23 -7.12 -19.68 -11.88
CA PRO A 23 -6.17 -18.91 -11.09
C PRO A 23 -6.65 -18.96 -9.65
N ILE A 24 -5.80 -19.41 -8.75
CA ILE A 24 -6.04 -19.29 -7.33
C ILE A 24 -6.25 -17.79 -7.11
N ASN A 25 -7.47 -17.40 -6.80
CA ASN A 25 -7.75 -16.07 -6.29
C ASN A 25 -6.99 -16.01 -4.97
N ASP A 26 -5.79 -15.50 -5.06
CA ASP A 26 -4.82 -15.45 -3.99
C ASP A 26 -5.29 -14.44 -2.95
N VAL A 27 -6.20 -14.88 -2.13
CA VAL A 27 -6.34 -14.31 -0.80
C VAL A 27 -5.09 -14.79 -0.08
N ALA A 28 -4.06 -13.94 -0.03
CA ALA A 28 -2.86 -14.25 0.70
C ALA A 28 -3.29 -14.73 2.10
N THR A 29 -2.90 -15.94 2.44
CA THR A 29 -3.14 -16.49 3.77
C THR A 29 -2.61 -15.44 4.76
N PRO A 30 -3.43 -14.93 5.69
CA PRO A 30 -2.95 -13.98 6.68
C PRO A 30 -1.70 -14.56 7.30
N SER A 31 -0.61 -13.82 7.26
CA SER A 31 0.62 -14.27 7.92
C SER A 31 0.32 -14.33 9.42
N ASN A 32 -0.09 -15.49 9.90
CA ASN A 32 -0.23 -15.77 11.33
C ASN A 32 1.15 -15.86 11.99
N GLY A 33 2.10 -15.12 11.45
CA GLY A 33 3.48 -15.11 11.89
C GLY A 33 3.58 -14.64 13.34
N TYR A 34 4.12 -15.53 14.15
CA TYR A 34 4.54 -15.21 15.49
C TYR A 34 6.05 -15.06 15.45
N TYR A 35 6.55 -13.85 15.66
CA TYR A 35 7.96 -13.51 15.57
C TYR A 35 8.48 -12.96 16.88
N ALA A 36 9.67 -13.39 17.27
CA ALA A 36 10.39 -12.83 18.42
C ALA A 36 11.76 -12.32 17.94
N PHE A 37 11.93 -11.01 17.96
CA PHE A 37 13.21 -10.36 17.68
C PHE A 37 13.98 -10.22 18.99
N THR A 38 15.04 -10.99 19.15
CA THR A 38 15.80 -11.07 20.39
C THR A 38 17.11 -10.31 20.30
N ASN A 39 17.72 -10.03 21.46
CA ASN A 39 19.03 -9.40 21.57
C ASN A 39 19.13 -8.06 20.81
N ALA A 40 18.07 -7.26 20.84
CA ALA A 40 18.00 -5.97 20.18
C ALA A 40 18.13 -4.81 21.17
N THR A 41 18.60 -3.66 20.66
CA THR A 41 18.43 -2.37 21.33
C THR A 41 17.16 -1.72 20.75
N ILE A 42 16.09 -1.63 21.55
CA ILE A 42 14.78 -1.17 21.11
C ILE A 42 14.56 0.27 21.58
N VAL A 43 14.44 1.18 20.62
CA VAL A 43 14.09 2.58 20.87
C VAL A 43 12.58 2.72 20.75
N LYS A 44 11.87 2.85 21.89
CA LYS A 44 10.41 2.99 21.90
C LYS A 44 9.96 4.40 21.53
N ASP A 45 10.68 5.37 22.07
CA ASP A 45 10.43 6.79 21.90
C ASP A 45 11.74 7.58 22.15
N ALA A 46 11.68 8.92 22.05
CA ALA A 46 12.84 9.80 22.23
C ALA A 46 13.51 9.71 23.60
N LYS A 47 12.85 9.14 24.60
CA LYS A 47 13.33 9.09 25.99
C LYS A 47 13.61 7.65 26.44
N THR A 48 13.03 6.65 25.80
CA THR A 48 13.02 5.26 26.28
C THR A 48 13.75 4.34 25.32
N THR A 49 14.90 3.85 25.75
CA THR A 49 15.70 2.84 25.03
C THR A 49 15.88 1.62 25.90
N LEU A 50 15.57 0.45 25.38
CA LEU A 50 15.73 -0.84 26.02
C LEU A 50 16.88 -1.60 25.39
N THR A 51 17.90 -1.96 26.16
CA THR A 51 19.06 -2.74 25.70
C THR A 51 18.85 -4.23 25.94
N LYS A 52 19.38 -5.08 25.05
CA LYS A 52 19.24 -6.55 25.13
C LYS A 52 17.80 -7.00 25.31
N ALA A 53 16.88 -6.30 24.65
CA ALA A 53 15.44 -6.53 24.76
C ALA A 53 14.93 -7.44 23.65
N THR A 54 13.73 -7.97 23.88
CA THR A 54 12.98 -8.78 22.92
C THR A 54 11.71 -8.04 22.49
N LEU A 55 11.46 -8.03 21.16
CA LEU A 55 10.21 -7.57 20.59
C LEU A 55 9.43 -8.77 20.06
N VAL A 56 8.23 -8.96 20.56
CA VAL A 56 7.34 -10.05 20.12
C VAL A 56 6.21 -9.47 19.28
N ILE A 57 6.07 -10.01 18.08
CA ILE A 57 5.02 -9.62 17.12
C ILE A 57 4.15 -10.83 16.83
N LYS A 58 2.84 -10.66 16.96
CA LYS A 58 1.84 -11.68 16.62
C LYS A 58 0.78 -11.08 15.70
N ASN A 59 0.51 -11.76 14.60
CA ASN A 59 -0.50 -11.33 13.61
C ASN A 59 -0.33 -9.85 13.18
N GLY A 60 0.92 -9.42 12.95
CA GLY A 60 1.24 -8.06 12.53
C GLY A 60 1.11 -6.99 13.61
N LYS A 61 0.88 -7.37 14.87
CA LYS A 61 0.79 -6.45 16.01
C LYS A 61 1.88 -6.74 17.03
N ILE A 62 2.36 -5.69 17.68
CA ILE A 62 3.29 -5.83 18.81
C ILE A 62 2.51 -6.40 19.99
N GLU A 63 2.91 -7.58 20.45
CA GLU A 63 2.32 -8.25 21.63
C GLU A 63 3.05 -7.83 22.91
N SER A 64 4.38 -7.83 22.86
CA SER A 64 5.18 -7.45 24.02
C SER A 64 6.56 -6.90 23.62
N VAL A 65 7.13 -6.05 24.48
CA VAL A 65 8.44 -5.42 24.31
C VAL A 65 9.15 -5.33 25.64
N GLY A 66 10.39 -5.75 25.68
CA GLY A 66 11.25 -5.62 26.88
C GLY A 66 11.99 -6.91 27.23
N ALA A 67 12.23 -7.13 28.51
CA ALA A 67 12.81 -8.37 29.01
C ALA A 67 11.72 -9.46 29.14
N VAL A 68 11.21 -9.91 27.98
CA VAL A 68 10.12 -10.88 27.91
C VAL A 68 10.61 -12.24 27.44
N SER A 69 9.97 -13.31 27.90
CA SER A 69 10.27 -14.67 27.45
C SER A 69 9.81 -14.87 26.00
N VAL A 70 10.61 -15.60 25.25
CA VAL A 70 10.28 -15.95 23.87
C VAL A 70 9.20 -17.04 23.88
N PRO A 71 8.05 -16.82 23.21
CA PRO A 71 7.02 -17.85 23.10
C PRO A 71 7.52 -19.07 22.32
N LYS A 72 7.08 -20.27 22.71
CA LYS A 72 7.56 -21.54 22.12
C LYS A 72 7.28 -21.66 20.62
N ASP A 73 6.16 -21.07 20.17
CA ASP A 73 5.70 -21.14 18.78
C ASP A 73 6.19 -19.97 17.93
N ALA A 74 7.01 -19.07 18.49
CA ALA A 74 7.51 -17.92 17.78
C ALA A 74 8.75 -18.25 16.93
N ILE A 75 8.82 -17.70 15.72
CA ILE A 75 10.03 -17.69 14.90
C ILE A 75 11.01 -16.71 15.54
N VAL A 76 12.13 -17.22 16.02
CA VAL A 76 13.15 -16.41 16.71
C VAL A 76 14.12 -15.81 15.68
N ILE A 77 14.29 -14.51 15.75
CA ILE A 77 15.24 -13.75 14.93
C ILE A 77 16.22 -13.05 15.90
N ASP A 78 17.47 -13.48 15.93
CA ASP A 78 18.51 -12.81 16.69
C ASP A 78 18.97 -11.55 15.97
N CYS A 79 18.81 -10.40 16.60
CA CYS A 79 19.20 -9.10 16.05
C CYS A 79 20.68 -8.77 16.27
N GLY A 80 21.42 -9.58 17.03
CA GLY A 80 22.87 -9.39 17.23
C GLY A 80 23.22 -7.99 17.74
N GLY A 81 22.46 -7.42 18.64
CA GLY A 81 22.67 -6.08 19.18
C GLY A 81 22.23 -4.92 18.25
N LYS A 82 21.57 -5.21 17.12
CA LYS A 82 21.04 -4.18 16.22
C LYS A 82 19.94 -3.35 16.88
N TYR A 83 19.73 -2.17 16.33
CA TYR A 83 18.68 -1.26 16.78
C TYR A 83 17.35 -1.54 16.08
N ILE A 84 16.25 -1.46 16.84
CA ILE A 84 14.87 -1.47 16.33
C ILE A 84 14.24 -0.14 16.68
N TYR A 85 13.73 0.56 15.65
CA TYR A 85 13.04 1.84 15.77
C TYR A 85 11.60 1.70 15.28
N PRO A 86 10.65 2.53 15.77
CA PRO A 86 9.41 2.76 15.07
C PRO A 86 9.67 3.27 13.65
N SER A 87 8.91 2.80 12.68
CA SER A 87 9.02 3.31 11.30
C SER A 87 8.47 4.74 11.21
N PHE A 88 8.99 5.51 10.24
CA PHE A 88 8.39 6.79 9.87
C PHE A 88 7.07 6.59 9.15
N ILE A 89 6.21 7.60 9.26
CA ILE A 89 4.94 7.71 8.54
C ILE A 89 5.06 8.95 7.64
N ASP A 90 4.94 8.76 6.31
CA ASP A 90 4.78 9.90 5.41
C ASP A 90 3.29 10.28 5.36
N ALA A 91 2.98 11.46 5.89
CA ALA A 91 1.61 11.95 5.99
C ALA A 91 1.10 12.66 4.72
N TYR A 92 1.95 12.85 3.71
CA TYR A 92 1.60 13.59 2.51
C TYR A 92 2.43 13.13 1.30
N THR A 93 1.90 12.20 0.53
CA THR A 93 2.57 11.62 -0.63
C THR A 93 1.59 11.30 -1.76
N ASP A 94 2.11 11.06 -2.96
CA ASP A 94 1.41 10.53 -4.12
C ASP A 94 1.76 9.06 -4.43
N TYR A 95 2.32 8.36 -3.46
CA TYR A 95 2.70 6.96 -3.63
C TYR A 95 1.51 6.11 -4.10
N GLY A 96 1.71 5.35 -5.17
CA GLY A 96 0.67 4.48 -5.73
C GLY A 96 -0.46 5.21 -6.45
N MET A 97 -0.29 6.50 -6.74
CA MET A 97 -1.22 7.28 -7.55
C MET A 97 -0.70 7.46 -8.98
N SER A 98 -1.63 7.55 -9.92
CA SER A 98 -1.29 7.88 -11.31
C SER A 98 -0.71 9.28 -11.42
N ALA A 99 0.24 9.46 -12.32
CA ALA A 99 0.81 10.77 -12.58
C ALA A 99 -0.26 11.73 -13.09
N VAL A 100 -0.23 12.97 -12.59
CA VAL A 100 -1.13 14.04 -13.03
C VAL A 100 -0.49 14.75 -14.21
N ALA A 101 -1.22 14.85 -15.32
CA ALA A 101 -0.76 15.67 -16.43
C ALA A 101 -0.72 17.16 -16.02
N PRO A 102 0.31 17.93 -16.42
CA PRO A 102 0.34 19.34 -16.16
C PRO A 102 -0.91 20.04 -16.74
N GLY A 103 -1.53 20.91 -15.96
CA GLY A 103 -2.67 21.69 -16.43
C GLY A 103 -2.29 22.57 -17.62
N GLY A 104 -3.06 22.49 -18.72
CA GLY A 104 -2.81 23.21 -19.96
C GLY A 104 -3.23 24.69 -19.95
N GLY A 105 -3.26 25.35 -18.82
CA GLY A 105 -3.60 26.78 -18.70
C GLY A 105 -2.40 27.68 -19.06
N GLY A 106 -2.20 27.99 -20.32
CA GLY A 106 -1.27 29.07 -20.72
C GLY A 106 -1.90 30.43 -20.48
N PHE A 107 -1.07 31.44 -20.23
CA PHE A 107 -1.46 32.86 -20.00
C PHE A 107 -2.32 33.49 -21.13
N ARG A 108 -2.54 32.79 -22.22
CA ARG A 108 -3.33 33.20 -23.40
C ARG A 108 -4.47 32.25 -23.74
N SER A 109 -4.78 31.28 -22.88
CA SER A 109 -5.93 30.42 -23.14
C SER A 109 -7.22 31.21 -22.90
N PRO A 110 -8.23 31.10 -23.77
CA PRO A 110 -9.52 31.72 -23.52
C PRO A 110 -10.16 31.16 -22.27
N SER A 111 -10.92 31.99 -21.56
CA SER A 111 -11.68 31.59 -20.37
C SER A 111 -12.51 30.35 -20.65
N GLN A 112 -12.30 29.30 -19.88
CA GLN A 112 -13.05 28.06 -20.03
C GLN A 112 -13.94 27.85 -18.81
N MET A 113 -15.23 28.08 -18.98
CA MET A 113 -16.24 27.91 -17.93
C MET A 113 -16.88 26.52 -17.97
N ILE A 114 -16.77 25.82 -19.09
CA ILE A 114 -17.41 24.52 -19.30
C ILE A 114 -16.43 23.42 -18.97
N SER A 115 -16.84 22.46 -18.15
CA SER A 115 -16.06 21.27 -17.85
C SER A 115 -16.01 20.32 -19.05
N ASN A 116 -14.82 19.79 -19.37
CA ASN A 116 -14.64 18.74 -20.37
C ASN A 116 -14.95 17.35 -19.84
N THR A 117 -15.12 17.20 -18.52
CA THR A 117 -15.51 15.94 -17.89
C THR A 117 -17.00 15.74 -17.90
N LYS A 118 -17.44 14.50 -18.11
CA LYS A 118 -18.88 14.15 -18.14
C LYS A 118 -19.28 13.56 -16.80
N GLY A 119 -20.52 13.83 -16.40
CA GLY A 119 -21.11 13.22 -15.21
C GLY A 119 -21.57 14.26 -14.18
N PRO A 120 -22.35 13.83 -13.19
CA PRO A 120 -23.01 14.74 -12.24
C PRO A 120 -22.06 15.42 -11.25
N TYR A 121 -20.83 14.91 -11.10
CA TYR A 121 -19.87 15.40 -10.10
C TYR A 121 -18.71 16.22 -10.68
N SER A 122 -18.69 16.47 -11.98
CA SER A 122 -17.51 17.01 -12.64
C SER A 122 -17.70 18.41 -13.19
N TRP A 123 -18.59 19.20 -12.60
CA TRP A 123 -18.83 20.58 -13.02
C TRP A 123 -17.58 21.45 -12.92
N ASN A 124 -16.82 21.26 -11.85
CA ASN A 124 -15.55 21.94 -11.68
C ASN A 124 -14.42 20.91 -11.60
N GLN A 125 -13.51 20.98 -12.55
CA GLN A 125 -12.39 20.02 -12.66
C GLN A 125 -11.42 20.10 -11.49
N ALA A 126 -11.37 21.22 -10.76
CA ALA A 126 -10.54 21.39 -9.58
C ALA A 126 -11.21 20.88 -8.29
N ILE A 127 -12.52 20.60 -8.33
CA ILE A 127 -13.28 20.12 -7.17
C ILE A 127 -13.60 18.64 -7.39
N LYS A 128 -12.88 17.78 -6.69
CA LYS A 128 -12.94 16.30 -6.82
C LYS A 128 -13.25 15.65 -5.47
N SER A 129 -14.20 16.22 -4.72
CA SER A 129 -14.53 15.77 -3.36
C SER A 129 -15.05 14.35 -3.28
N GLU A 130 -15.63 13.85 -4.39
CA GLU A 130 -16.16 12.50 -4.54
C GLU A 130 -15.10 11.42 -4.72
N LEU A 131 -13.84 11.80 -5.03
CA LEU A 131 -12.77 10.83 -5.26
C LEU A 131 -12.42 10.08 -3.97
N SER A 132 -12.41 8.76 -4.09
CA SER A 132 -11.86 7.86 -3.08
C SER A 132 -10.56 7.28 -3.60
N HIS A 133 -9.43 7.71 -3.06
CA HIS A 133 -8.12 7.24 -3.55
C HIS A 133 -7.85 5.77 -3.23
N ALA A 134 -8.58 5.17 -2.30
CA ALA A 134 -8.52 3.72 -2.09
C ALA A 134 -8.95 2.90 -3.32
N LYS A 135 -9.81 3.47 -4.19
CA LYS A 135 -10.31 2.78 -5.40
C LYS A 135 -9.34 2.86 -6.59
N VAL A 136 -8.43 3.82 -6.56
CA VAL A 136 -7.47 4.08 -7.65
C VAL A 136 -6.02 3.88 -7.22
N PHE A 137 -5.84 3.39 -6.00
CA PHE A 137 -4.53 3.07 -5.45
C PHE A 137 -3.96 1.81 -6.09
N GLU A 138 -2.69 1.88 -6.52
CA GLU A 138 -1.94 0.76 -7.08
C GLU A 138 -0.60 0.62 -6.36
N VAL A 139 -0.24 -0.62 -5.98
CA VAL A 139 1.03 -0.88 -5.32
C VAL A 139 2.19 -0.71 -6.30
N ASN A 140 3.18 0.09 -5.92
CA ASN A 140 4.44 0.21 -6.62
C ASN A 140 5.59 -0.35 -5.77
N ASP A 141 5.93 -1.60 -6.02
CA ASP A 141 6.95 -2.34 -5.25
C ASP A 141 8.32 -1.65 -5.23
N SER A 142 8.72 -1.02 -6.34
CA SER A 142 10.01 -0.32 -6.44
C SER A 142 10.03 0.90 -5.54
N LYS A 143 9.04 1.79 -5.66
CA LYS A 143 8.90 2.97 -4.79
C LYS A 143 8.74 2.58 -3.33
N ALA A 144 7.94 1.55 -3.03
CA ALA A 144 7.78 1.04 -1.67
C ALA A 144 9.10 0.55 -1.08
N LYS A 145 9.89 -0.17 -1.87
CA LYS A 145 11.23 -0.64 -1.45
C LYS A 145 12.16 0.53 -1.10
N ASP A 146 12.14 1.58 -1.90
CA ASP A 146 13.01 2.74 -1.68
C ASP A 146 12.56 3.54 -0.44
N LEU A 147 11.26 3.73 -0.24
CA LEU A 147 10.73 4.34 0.98
C LEU A 147 11.07 3.51 2.23
N ARG A 148 10.96 2.17 2.17
CA ARG A 148 11.37 1.29 3.29
C ARG A 148 12.85 1.41 3.63
N LYS A 149 13.74 1.58 2.63
CA LYS A 149 15.17 1.82 2.87
C LYS A 149 15.43 3.11 3.64
N LEU A 150 14.55 4.11 3.47
CA LEU A 150 14.61 5.38 4.19
C LEU A 150 13.95 5.31 5.58
N GLY A 151 13.37 4.15 5.95
CA GLY A 151 12.76 3.94 7.26
C GLY A 151 11.27 4.18 7.32
N PHE A 152 10.59 4.45 6.19
CA PHE A 152 9.15 4.57 6.16
C PHE A 152 8.47 3.19 6.16
N GLY A 153 7.42 3.02 6.96
CA GLY A 153 6.64 1.78 7.03
C GLY A 153 5.23 1.92 6.49
N THR A 154 4.67 3.13 6.60
CA THR A 154 3.32 3.46 6.17
C THR A 154 3.28 4.86 5.57
N VAL A 155 2.31 5.09 4.68
CA VAL A 155 2.12 6.39 4.05
C VAL A 155 0.63 6.74 3.95
N LEU A 156 0.31 8.04 4.03
CA LEU A 156 -0.99 8.59 3.72
C LEU A 156 -0.92 9.20 2.33
N THR A 157 -1.54 8.54 1.37
CA THR A 157 -1.41 8.88 -0.05
C THR A 157 -2.70 9.36 -0.66
N HIS A 158 -2.58 10.28 -1.62
CA HIS A 158 -3.66 10.82 -2.43
C HIS A 158 -3.10 11.39 -3.73
N GLN A 159 -3.93 11.52 -4.76
CA GLN A 159 -3.52 12.21 -5.98
C GLN A 159 -3.43 13.72 -5.73
N MET A 160 -2.29 14.33 -6.06
CA MET A 160 -2.02 15.76 -5.81
C MET A 160 -2.59 16.63 -6.93
N ASP A 161 -3.92 16.53 -7.19
CA ASP A 161 -4.58 17.22 -8.28
C ASP A 161 -5.90 17.86 -7.85
N GLY A 162 -6.00 19.16 -8.08
CA GLY A 162 -7.18 19.94 -7.75
C GLY A 162 -7.13 20.62 -6.38
N ILE A 163 -8.16 21.43 -6.11
CA ILE A 163 -8.36 22.18 -4.87
C ILE A 163 -8.97 21.25 -3.81
N SER A 164 -10.10 20.62 -4.12
CA SER A 164 -10.64 19.54 -3.30
C SER A 164 -10.25 18.23 -3.94
N ARG A 165 -9.42 17.44 -3.24
CA ARG A 165 -8.78 16.25 -3.81
C ARG A 165 -9.45 14.94 -3.42
N GLY A 166 -10.53 15.00 -2.67
CA GLY A 166 -11.21 13.81 -2.15
C GLY A 166 -10.53 13.21 -0.92
N THR A 167 -10.77 11.90 -0.67
CA THR A 167 -10.29 11.21 0.53
C THR A 167 -8.99 10.48 0.27
N GLY A 168 -7.97 10.75 1.11
CA GLY A 168 -6.71 10.00 1.10
C GLY A 168 -6.85 8.61 1.71
N VAL A 169 -5.97 7.71 1.29
CA VAL A 169 -5.88 6.33 1.76
C VAL A 169 -4.60 6.12 2.56
N PHE A 170 -4.71 5.45 3.71
CA PHE A 170 -3.56 5.10 4.55
C PHE A 170 -3.15 3.66 4.25
N VAL A 171 -1.91 3.47 3.84
CA VAL A 171 -1.40 2.20 3.37
C VAL A 171 -0.08 1.80 4.02
N SER A 172 0.12 0.50 4.16
CA SER A 172 1.41 -0.08 4.51
C SER A 172 2.29 -0.18 3.26
N LEU A 173 3.60 0.00 3.43
CA LEU A 173 4.58 -0.22 2.36
C LEU A 173 5.01 -1.69 2.25
N ALA A 174 4.24 -2.64 2.78
CA ALA A 174 4.51 -4.06 2.66
C ALA A 174 4.46 -4.52 1.19
N LYS A 175 5.24 -5.56 0.86
CA LYS A 175 5.20 -6.18 -0.47
C LYS A 175 4.02 -7.15 -0.55
N GLN A 176 2.83 -6.61 -0.72
CA GLN A 176 1.57 -7.37 -0.82
C GLN A 176 0.63 -6.68 -1.81
N LYS A 177 -0.51 -7.32 -2.11
CA LYS A 177 -1.56 -6.78 -2.99
C LYS A 177 -2.26 -5.57 -2.33
N GLU A 178 -2.92 -4.75 -3.15
CA GLU A 178 -3.58 -3.50 -2.74
C GLU A 178 -4.53 -3.69 -1.55
N ASN A 179 -5.39 -4.69 -1.62
CA ASN A 179 -6.38 -4.99 -0.58
C ASN A 179 -5.77 -5.40 0.77
N LEU A 180 -4.51 -5.86 0.78
CA LEU A 180 -3.81 -6.28 1.99
C LEU A 180 -2.95 -5.18 2.60
N VAL A 181 -2.57 -4.17 1.82
CA VAL A 181 -1.77 -3.06 2.30
C VAL A 181 -2.60 -1.85 2.72
N ILE A 182 -3.87 -1.74 2.29
CA ILE A 182 -4.76 -0.67 2.71
C ILE A 182 -5.14 -0.88 4.18
N LEU A 183 -4.70 0.05 5.04
CA LEU A 183 -5.01 0.05 6.47
C LEU A 183 -6.27 0.85 6.78
N LYS A 184 -6.52 1.93 6.02
CA LYS A 184 -7.72 2.76 6.15
C LYS A 184 -8.05 3.44 4.83
N GLU A 185 -9.23 3.17 4.28
CA GLU A 185 -9.67 3.68 2.97
C GLU A 185 -9.95 5.18 2.96
N LYS A 186 -10.58 5.69 4.01
CA LYS A 186 -10.93 7.11 4.18
C LYS A 186 -10.19 7.65 5.39
N ALA A 187 -8.90 7.91 5.22
CA ALA A 187 -8.05 8.33 6.32
C ALA A 187 -8.03 9.85 6.52
N SER A 188 -8.27 10.62 5.45
CA SER A 188 -8.18 12.08 5.45
C SER A 188 -9.01 12.67 4.33
N ALA A 189 -9.23 13.98 4.36
CA ALA A 189 -9.65 14.79 3.22
C ALA A 189 -8.52 15.76 2.87
N HIS A 190 -8.25 15.94 1.58
CA HIS A 190 -7.14 16.76 1.11
C HIS A 190 -7.63 17.96 0.32
N TYR A 191 -7.02 19.08 0.64
CA TYR A 191 -7.28 20.38 -0.01
C TYR A 191 -5.98 21.07 -0.38
N SER A 192 -6.01 21.89 -1.42
CA SER A 192 -4.89 22.66 -1.91
C SER A 192 -5.36 24.00 -2.44
N PHE A 193 -4.46 24.96 -2.50
CA PHE A 193 -4.71 26.23 -3.18
C PHE A 193 -4.39 26.18 -4.68
N ASN A 194 -3.95 25.04 -5.18
CA ASN A 194 -3.61 24.83 -6.58
C ASN A 194 -4.73 24.04 -7.26
N LYS A 195 -5.26 24.57 -8.36
CA LYS A 195 -6.30 23.89 -9.14
C LYS A 195 -5.81 22.68 -9.99
N GLY A 196 -4.50 22.40 -9.95
CA GLY A 196 -3.93 21.22 -10.58
C GLY A 196 -4.06 21.19 -12.09
N SER A 197 -4.55 20.07 -12.64
CA SER A 197 -4.73 19.86 -14.06
C SER A 197 -5.96 20.56 -14.66
N SER A 198 -6.77 21.26 -13.86
CA SER A 198 -7.96 21.95 -14.35
C SER A 198 -7.61 23.00 -15.39
N THR A 199 -8.30 22.97 -16.53
CA THR A 199 -8.20 23.95 -17.60
C THR A 199 -9.23 25.08 -17.47
N GLN A 200 -10.16 24.97 -16.51
CA GLN A 200 -11.18 25.98 -16.25
C GLN A 200 -10.61 27.24 -15.61
N ASP A 201 -11.19 28.37 -15.91
CA ASP A 201 -10.77 29.66 -15.37
C ASP A 201 -11.11 29.79 -13.86
N TYR A 202 -12.26 29.29 -13.48
CA TYR A 202 -12.74 29.37 -12.11
C TYR A 202 -12.51 28.04 -11.34
N PRO A 203 -12.05 28.11 -10.10
CA PRO A 203 -11.60 29.28 -9.35
C PRO A 203 -10.23 29.77 -9.82
N GLY A 204 -10.07 31.07 -10.00
CA GLY A 204 -8.84 31.69 -10.49
C GLY A 204 -7.96 32.30 -9.40
N SER A 205 -8.53 32.62 -8.23
CA SER A 205 -7.82 33.18 -7.09
C SER A 205 -8.39 32.69 -5.79
N LEU A 206 -7.59 32.78 -4.73
CA LEU A 206 -8.05 32.72 -3.35
C LEU A 206 -8.67 34.09 -3.01
N MET A 207 -9.95 34.12 -2.75
CA MET A 207 -10.59 35.26 -2.11
C MET A 207 -11.12 34.81 -0.75
#